data_61b9f94f7ae191992f7be23c4736f04c
#
_entry.id   61b9f94f7ae191992f7be23c4736f04c
#
_cell.length_a   1.000
_cell.length_b   1.000
_cell.length_c   1.000
_cell.angle_alpha   90.00
_cell.angle_beta   90.00
_cell.angle_gamma   90.00
#
_symmetry.space_group_name_H-M   'P 1'
#
loop_
_entity.id
_entity.type
_entity.pdbx_description
1 polymer ?
#
loop_
_entity_poly.entity_id
_entity_poly.type
_entity_poly.pdbx_seq_one_letter_code
_entity_poly.pdbx_strand_id
1 'polypeptide(L)' 'MNKDVFEGKWKQMRGQAKDWWGKLTDDDLDRVGGKYDKFVGLLQEKYGYTREHAEAEIDRRVKDVKEAVKKA' A
#
# COMPACT_ATOMS: atom_id res chain seq x y z
N MET A 1 -2.70 12.12 1.71
CA MET A 1 -2.59 10.79 2.33
C MET A 1 -1.99 10.86 3.72
N ASN A 2 -2.62 10.26 4.69
CA ASN A 2 -2.14 10.27 6.07
C ASN A 2 -1.28 9.03 6.31
N LYS A 3 0.00 9.25 6.60
CA LYS A 3 0.94 8.16 6.84
C LYS A 3 0.53 7.30 8.04
N ASP A 4 -0.02 7.93 9.05
CA ASP A 4 -0.45 7.21 10.25
C ASP A 4 -1.58 6.23 9.93
N VAL A 5 -2.50 6.63 9.06
CA VAL A 5 -3.59 5.76 8.63
C VAL A 5 -3.03 4.56 7.88
N PHE A 6 -2.10 4.80 6.97
CA PHE A 6 -1.46 3.72 6.22
C PHE A 6 -0.79 2.73 7.17
N GLU A 7 0.03 3.25 8.08
CA GLU A 7 0.79 2.39 8.98
C GLU A 7 -0.13 1.63 9.92
N GLY A 8 -1.20 2.26 10.36
CA GLY A 8 -2.17 1.62 11.23
C GLY A 8 -2.97 0.52 10.58
N LYS A 9 -3.09 0.56 9.25
CA LYS A 9 -3.85 -0.44 8.49
C LYS A 9 -2.96 -1.45 7.78
N TRP A 10 -1.66 -1.37 8.00
CA TRP A 10 -0.72 -2.18 7.24
C TRP A 10 -1.03 -3.68 7.29
N LYS A 11 -1.34 -4.22 8.44
CA LYS A 11 -1.62 -5.64 8.56
C LYS A 11 -2.81 -6.06 7.71
N GLN A 12 -3.82 -5.20 7.63
CA GLN A 12 -5.00 -5.48 6.82
C GLN A 12 -4.71 -5.31 5.34
N MET A 13 -3.97 -4.25 4.99
CA MET A 13 -3.65 -3.96 3.61
C MET A 13 -2.71 -4.99 3.00
N ARG A 14 -1.79 -5.48 3.80
CA ARG A 14 -0.75 -6.36 3.31
C ARG A 14 -1.31 -7.59 2.59
N GLY A 15 -2.36 -8.17 3.14
CA GLY A 15 -2.97 -9.34 2.55
C GLY A 15 -3.61 -9.07 1.19
N GLN A 16 -4.07 -7.82 0.98
CA GLN A 16 -4.73 -7.43 -0.27
C GLN A 16 -3.78 -6.79 -1.27
N ALA A 17 -2.64 -6.29 -0.79
CA ALA A 17 -1.72 -5.55 -1.65
C ALA A 17 -1.25 -6.36 -2.84
N LYS A 18 -1.05 -7.66 -2.67
CA LYS A 18 -0.61 -8.51 -3.77
C LYS A 18 -1.69 -8.66 -4.83
N ASP A 19 -2.95 -8.55 -4.45
CA ASP A 19 -4.06 -8.59 -5.40
C ASP A 19 -4.15 -7.28 -6.17
N TRP A 20 -3.95 -6.17 -5.47
CA TRP A 20 -4.02 -4.85 -6.11
C TRP A 20 -2.83 -4.59 -7.01
N TRP A 21 -1.66 -5.05 -6.60
CA TRP A 21 -0.40 -4.86 -7.34
C TRP A 21 0.27 -6.22 -7.53
N GLY A 22 -0.06 -6.88 -8.61
CA GLY A 22 0.35 -8.25 -8.85
C GLY A 22 1.86 -8.48 -8.93
N LYS A 23 2.64 -7.41 -9.13
CA LYS A 23 4.10 -7.55 -9.19
C LYS A 23 4.76 -7.60 -7.80
N LEU A 24 4.00 -7.35 -6.75
CA LEU A 24 4.56 -7.37 -5.39
C LEU A 24 4.64 -8.78 -4.86
N THR A 25 5.72 -9.06 -4.12
CA THR A 25 5.93 -10.36 -3.49
C THR A 25 5.86 -10.20 -1.97
N ASP A 26 5.77 -11.33 -1.27
CA ASP A 26 5.82 -11.31 0.19
C ASP A 26 7.10 -10.68 0.72
N ASP A 27 8.24 -10.98 0.07
CA ASP A 27 9.50 -10.37 0.45
C ASP A 27 9.47 -8.86 0.31
N ASP A 28 8.86 -8.37 -0.78
CA ASP A 28 8.73 -6.93 -0.98
C ASP A 28 7.95 -6.30 0.16
N LEU A 29 6.83 -6.92 0.54
CA LEU A 29 5.99 -6.40 1.61
C LEU A 29 6.68 -6.46 2.96
N ASP A 30 7.45 -7.52 3.20
CA ASP A 30 8.24 -7.62 4.43
C ASP A 30 9.24 -6.47 4.53
N ARG A 31 9.87 -6.11 3.42
CA ARG A 31 10.84 -5.02 3.41
C ARG A 31 10.18 -3.67 3.67
N VAL A 32 8.94 -3.50 3.22
CA VAL A 32 8.18 -2.28 3.50
C VAL A 32 7.90 -2.16 5.00
N GLY A 33 7.49 -3.25 5.62
CA GLY A 33 7.27 -3.30 7.06
C GLY A 33 6.32 -2.26 7.61
N GLY A 34 5.35 -1.82 6.79
CA GLY A 34 4.38 -0.83 7.22
C GLY A 34 4.81 0.62 7.04
N LYS A 35 5.98 0.85 6.45
CA LYS A 35 6.50 2.21 6.26
C LYS A 35 6.00 2.79 4.94
N TYR A 36 5.27 3.89 5.02
CA TYR A 36 4.66 4.51 3.85
C TYR A 36 5.68 4.86 2.77
N ASP A 37 6.78 5.52 3.16
CA ASP A 37 7.78 5.95 2.20
C ASP A 37 8.43 4.77 1.49
N LYS A 38 8.62 3.66 2.19
CA LYS A 38 9.18 2.46 1.59
C LYS A 38 8.23 1.85 0.58
N PHE A 39 6.93 1.90 0.86
CA PHE A 39 5.94 1.38 -0.07
C PHE A 39 5.87 2.24 -1.33
N VAL A 40 5.93 3.55 -1.17
CA VAL A 40 6.00 4.46 -2.32
C VAL A 40 7.18 4.08 -3.20
N GLY A 41 8.36 3.93 -2.59
CA GLY A 41 9.57 3.57 -3.32
C GLY A 41 9.44 2.23 -4.03
N LEU A 42 8.79 1.27 -3.40
CA LEU A 42 8.57 -0.04 -3.99
C LEU A 42 7.72 0.06 -5.26
N LEU A 43 6.64 0.83 -5.23
CA LEU A 43 5.79 1.00 -6.39
C LEU A 43 6.52 1.73 -7.51
N GLN A 44 7.37 2.70 -7.17
CA GLN A 44 8.19 3.36 -8.16
C GLN A 44 9.16 2.38 -8.82
N GLU A 45 9.75 1.50 -8.05
CA GLU A 45 10.70 0.52 -8.56
C GLU A 45 10.01 -0.52 -9.44
N LYS A 46 8.88 -1.05 -8.98
CA LYS A 46 8.22 -2.16 -9.69
C LYS A 46 7.42 -1.71 -10.90
N TYR A 47 6.85 -0.52 -10.86
CA TYR A 47 5.93 -0.06 -11.89
C TYR A 47 6.39 1.19 -12.62
N GLY A 48 7.46 1.81 -12.17
CA GLY A 48 7.93 3.04 -12.79
C GLY A 48 7.03 4.24 -12.52
N TYR A 49 6.25 4.21 -11.46
CA TYR A 49 5.38 5.33 -11.12
C TYR A 49 6.19 6.54 -10.68
N THR A 50 5.64 7.73 -10.92
CA THR A 50 6.14 8.91 -10.23
C THR A 50 5.73 8.80 -8.77
N ARG A 51 6.37 9.59 -7.91
CA ARG A 51 5.98 9.60 -6.50
C ARG A 51 4.51 9.99 -6.33
N GLU A 52 4.08 11.01 -7.07
CA GLU A 52 2.69 11.47 -6.99
C GLU A 52 1.71 10.37 -7.40
N HIS A 53 2.04 9.65 -8.46
CA HIS A 53 1.18 8.56 -8.92
C HIS A 53 1.13 7.44 -7.89
N ALA A 54 2.29 7.08 -7.33
CA ALA A 54 2.35 6.03 -6.32
C ALA A 54 1.51 6.40 -5.10
N GLU A 55 1.64 7.64 -4.64
CA GLU A 55 0.87 8.10 -3.49
C GLU A 55 -0.63 8.09 -3.77
N ALA A 56 -1.04 8.49 -4.97
CA ALA A 56 -2.44 8.48 -5.34
C ALA A 56 -3.02 7.07 -5.36
N GLU A 57 -2.25 6.11 -5.87
CA GLU A 57 -2.69 4.73 -5.90
C GLU A 57 -2.84 4.15 -4.49
N ILE A 58 -1.89 4.44 -3.63
CA ILE A 58 -1.93 3.97 -2.25
C ILE A 58 -3.15 4.56 -1.54
N ASP A 59 -3.37 5.87 -1.70
CA ASP A 59 -4.47 6.56 -1.06
C ASP A 59 -5.81 5.95 -1.45
N ARG A 60 -5.98 5.66 -2.72
CA ARG A 60 -7.21 5.07 -3.22
C ARG A 60 -7.46 3.69 -2.60
N ARG A 61 -6.41 2.87 -2.51
CA ARG A 61 -6.53 1.52 -1.97
C ARG A 61 -6.77 1.52 -0.47
N VAL A 62 -6.15 2.46 0.24
CA VAL A 62 -6.36 2.58 1.67
C VAL A 62 -7.82 2.90 1.98
N LYS A 63 -8.44 3.70 1.15
CA LYS A 63 -9.87 4.01 1.32
C LYS A 63 -10.72 2.76 1.16
N ASP A 64 -10.37 1.90 0.21
CA ASP A 64 -11.10 0.65 -0.01
C ASP A 64 -11.00 -0.25 1.22
N VAL A 65 -9.82 -0.35 1.80
CA VAL A 65 -9.61 -1.14 3.00
C VAL A 65 -10.47 -0.62 4.15
N LYS A 66 -10.50 0.70 4.31
CA LYS A 66 -11.31 1.32 5.35
C LYS A 66 -12.78 0.97 5.20
N GLU A 67 -13.29 1.01 4.00
CA GLU A 67 -14.69 0.69 3.74
C GLU A 67 -14.97 -0.78 4.03
N ALA A 68 -14.09 -1.67 3.64
CA ALA A 68 -14.26 -3.10 3.89
C ALA A 68 -14.33 -3.37 5.39
N VAL A 69 -13.46 -2.75 6.17
CA VAL A 69 -13.46 -2.89 7.63
C VAL A 69 -14.75 -2.35 8.22
N LYS A 70 -15.21 -1.24 7.72
CA LYS A 70 -16.43 -0.62 8.22
C LYS A 70 -17.65 -1.51 7.99
N LYS A 71 -17.67 -2.24 6.90
CA LYS A 71 -18.79 -3.13 6.60
C LYS A 71 -18.77 -4.43 7.38
N ALA A 72 -17.61 -4.82 7.81
CA ALA A 72 -17.47 -6.02 8.60
C ALA A 72 -17.98 -5.82 10.01
#